data_5a2ff39b984b35216bb53c2249a6b166
#
_entry.id   5a2ff39b984b35216bb53c2249a6b166
#
_cell.length_a   1.000
_cell.length_b   1.000
_cell.length_c   1.000
_cell.angle_alpha   90.00
_cell.angle_beta   90.00
_cell.angle_gamma   90.00
#
_symmetry.space_group_name_H-M   'P 1'
#
loop_
_entity.id
_entity.type
_entity.pdbx_description
1 polymer ?
#
loop_
_entity_poly.entity_id
_entity_poly.type
_entity_poly.pdbx_seq_one_letter_code
_entity_poly.pdbx_strand_id
1 'polypeptide(L)'
;MSENKSTKQKRKSWSVGLKGEALFAFNRERYGDRIREFRLKSGIKQPQLAKMLGVTKNAIPNWEAGRSRPDSNYIPALCNALGISIATFFGETGRLTDLSEKEQRLVNDYRLLTSPNRRIVHRLMDTLIENEDRDLRERCKNGFERKRRSELRASAGPGYDLSGDSGCEYVYVRVGREACRADEIIKVSGDSMEPTFRNGDDLFVEYTQVLEPGEIGIFVTAEEGYVKEYQQDGLHSHNPAYPVLKFVEDDDVRCIGRVLGVVGKDQYATSLELEIINDIQREMSSAKG
;
A
#
# COMPACT_ATOMS: atom_id res chain seq x y z
N MET A 1 -2.28 46.17 -27.88
CA MET A 1 -1.96 46.03 -26.43
C MET A 1 -2.84 44.93 -25.91
N SER A 2 -2.36 43.71 -25.88
CA SER A 2 -3.08 42.55 -25.33
C SER A 2 -2.18 41.93 -24.28
N GLU A 3 -2.63 42.03 -23.02
CA GLU A 3 -1.93 41.56 -21.86
C GLU A 3 -1.95 40.01 -21.80
N ASN A 4 -0.76 39.47 -21.73
CA ASN A 4 -0.48 38.06 -21.60
C ASN A 4 -0.65 37.67 -20.11
N LYS A 5 -1.82 37.11 -19.74
CA LYS A 5 -2.05 36.56 -18.39
C LYS A 5 -1.31 35.22 -18.25
N SER A 6 -0.10 35.32 -17.75
CA SER A 6 0.68 34.19 -17.28
C SER A 6 -0.03 33.50 -16.11
N THR A 7 -0.57 32.33 -16.37
CA THR A 7 -1.15 31.45 -15.35
C THR A 7 -0.05 30.87 -14.48
N LYS A 8 0.21 31.48 -13.33
CA LYS A 8 1.04 30.88 -12.30
C LYS A 8 0.36 29.65 -11.72
N GLN A 9 0.63 28.50 -12.30
CA GLN A 9 0.28 27.20 -11.72
C GLN A 9 1.04 27.05 -10.41
N LYS A 10 0.31 27.10 -9.28
CA LYS A 10 0.86 26.87 -7.94
C LYS A 10 1.42 25.44 -7.90
N ARG A 11 2.75 25.33 -7.76
CA ARG A 11 3.42 24.08 -7.41
C ARG A 11 2.75 23.52 -6.15
N LYS A 12 1.97 22.45 -6.29
CA LYS A 12 1.62 21.59 -5.16
C LYS A 12 2.88 20.83 -4.82
N SER A 13 3.56 21.27 -3.75
CA SER A 13 4.59 20.44 -3.13
C SER A 13 3.93 19.14 -2.70
N TRP A 14 4.51 18.03 -3.06
CA TRP A 14 4.19 16.70 -2.55
C TRP A 14 4.57 16.62 -1.07
N SER A 15 3.92 17.37 -0.23
CA SER A 15 3.89 17.13 1.19
C SER A 15 2.77 16.09 1.39
N VAL A 16 3.17 14.82 1.53
CA VAL A 16 2.31 13.83 2.18
C VAL A 16 1.80 14.48 3.44
N GLY A 17 0.49 14.74 3.48
CA GLY A 17 -0.16 15.46 4.55
C GLY A 17 -0.17 14.65 5.83
N LEU A 18 0.96 14.63 6.52
CA LEU A 18 0.96 14.39 7.95
C LEU A 18 0.30 15.62 8.57
N LYS A 19 -0.95 15.44 9.03
CA LYS A 19 -1.68 16.45 9.81
C LYS A 19 -0.74 16.99 10.88
N GLY A 20 -0.69 18.31 11.03
CA GLY A 20 0.26 19.03 11.89
C GLY A 20 0.32 18.59 13.37
N GLU A 21 -0.60 17.75 13.83
CA GLU A 21 -0.59 17.12 15.14
C GLU A 21 0.50 16.05 15.34
N ALA A 22 0.97 15.39 14.27
CA ALA A 22 2.06 14.42 14.38
C ALA A 22 3.46 15.08 14.43
N LEU A 23 3.58 16.35 14.01
CA LEU A 23 4.84 17.06 14.00
C LEU A 23 5.23 17.63 15.37
N PHE A 24 4.31 17.74 16.31
CA PHE A 24 4.52 18.34 17.63
C PHE A 24 4.26 17.42 18.81
N ALA A 25 3.96 16.16 18.59
CA ALA A 25 3.87 15.15 19.66
C ALA A 25 5.27 14.67 20.11
N PHE A 26 6.23 15.57 20.14
CA PHE A 26 7.45 15.36 20.90
C PHE A 26 7.11 15.51 22.38
N ASN A 27 6.62 14.40 22.94
CA ASN A 27 6.20 14.36 24.33
C ASN A 27 7.42 14.64 25.20
N ARG A 28 7.38 15.74 25.97
CA ARG A 28 8.45 16.20 26.86
C ARG A 28 8.92 15.11 27.85
N GLU A 29 8.13 14.09 28.05
CA GLU A 29 8.38 12.98 28.98
C GLU A 29 9.35 11.91 28.43
N ARG A 30 9.69 11.94 27.14
CA ARG A 30 10.46 10.89 26.48
C ARG A 30 11.94 11.18 26.23
N TYR A 31 12.50 12.29 26.70
CA TYR A 31 13.95 12.54 26.56
C TYR A 31 14.78 11.44 27.19
N GLY A 32 14.39 11.02 28.40
CA GLY A 32 15.11 10.01 29.14
C GLY A 32 15.07 8.65 28.46
N ASP A 33 13.91 8.25 27.96
CA ASP A 33 13.72 6.98 27.25
C ASP A 33 14.59 6.93 25.99
N ARG A 34 14.68 8.03 25.24
CA ARG A 34 15.49 8.11 24.03
C ARG A 34 16.98 8.07 24.33
N ILE A 35 17.42 8.81 25.35
CA ILE A 35 18.83 8.75 25.78
C ILE A 35 19.19 7.32 26.15
N ARG A 36 18.31 6.64 26.89
CA ARG A 36 18.50 5.24 27.28
C ARG A 36 18.51 4.30 26.08
N GLU A 37 17.57 4.45 25.16
CA GLU A 37 17.44 3.62 23.96
C GLU A 37 18.71 3.72 23.12
N PHE A 38 19.12 4.92 22.74
CA PHE A 38 20.29 5.12 21.89
C PHE A 38 21.59 4.74 22.60
N ARG A 39 21.70 4.99 23.89
CA ARG A 39 22.86 4.54 24.68
C ARG A 39 22.99 3.00 24.67
N LEU A 40 21.90 2.29 24.86
CA LEU A 40 21.88 0.83 24.81
C LEU A 40 22.22 0.32 23.40
N LYS A 41 21.66 0.92 22.36
CA LYS A 41 22.00 0.58 20.96
C LYS A 41 23.49 0.80 20.65
N SER A 42 24.10 1.83 21.21
CA SER A 42 25.54 2.12 21.05
C SER A 42 26.42 1.31 22.00
N GLY A 43 25.86 0.43 22.85
CA GLY A 43 26.63 -0.40 23.80
C GLY A 43 27.35 0.37 24.91
N ILE A 44 27.00 1.64 25.13
CA ILE A 44 27.70 2.53 26.07
C ILE A 44 27.06 2.40 27.46
N LYS A 45 27.89 2.29 28.52
CA LYS A 45 27.39 2.31 29.91
C LYS A 45 27.16 3.75 30.39
N GLN A 46 26.21 3.97 31.31
CA GLN A 46 25.90 5.29 31.86
C GLN A 46 27.13 6.07 32.38
N PRO A 47 28.07 5.46 33.14
CA PRO A 47 29.29 6.18 33.58
C PRO A 47 30.21 6.57 32.46
N GLN A 48 30.25 5.77 31.37
CA GLN A 48 31.08 6.09 30.20
C GLN A 48 30.51 7.30 29.47
N LEU A 49 29.19 7.32 29.25
CA LEU A 49 28.52 8.46 28.61
C LEU A 49 28.70 9.74 29.45
N ALA A 50 28.56 9.64 30.78
CA ALA A 50 28.82 10.77 31.68
C ALA A 50 30.21 11.31 31.50
N LYS A 51 31.24 10.43 31.46
CA LYS A 51 32.63 10.81 31.23
C LYS A 51 32.86 11.48 29.88
N MET A 52 32.26 10.94 28.82
CA MET A 52 32.36 11.51 27.44
C MET A 52 31.77 12.92 27.35
N LEU A 53 30.69 13.18 28.10
CA LEU A 53 30.01 14.47 28.12
C LEU A 53 30.59 15.46 29.17
N GLY A 54 31.53 15.03 30.01
CA GLY A 54 32.06 15.86 31.08
C GLY A 54 31.06 16.22 32.17
N VAL A 55 30.02 15.36 32.36
CA VAL A 55 28.98 15.59 33.38
C VAL A 55 29.16 14.69 34.60
N THR A 56 28.45 14.99 35.68
CA THR A 56 28.49 14.16 36.89
C THR A 56 27.97 12.77 36.63
N LYS A 57 28.46 11.76 37.39
CA LYS A 57 28.03 10.35 37.28
C LYS A 57 26.52 10.14 37.45
N ASN A 58 25.84 11.05 38.11
CA ASN A 58 24.41 11.01 38.38
C ASN A 58 23.58 11.72 37.28
N ALA A 59 24.19 12.46 36.37
CA ALA A 59 23.47 13.20 35.34
C ALA A 59 22.74 12.29 34.39
N ILE A 60 23.42 11.27 33.84
CA ILE A 60 22.82 10.33 32.88
C ILE A 60 21.68 9.52 33.51
N PRO A 61 21.85 8.89 34.69
CA PRO A 61 20.73 8.22 35.37
C PRO A 61 19.52 9.13 35.63
N ASN A 62 19.76 10.40 36.00
CA ASN A 62 18.68 11.35 36.23
C ASN A 62 17.97 11.76 34.93
N TRP A 63 18.70 11.94 33.83
CA TRP A 63 18.13 12.22 32.53
C TRP A 63 17.30 11.04 32.01
N GLU A 64 17.83 9.82 32.09
CA GLU A 64 17.14 8.60 31.66
C GLU A 64 15.89 8.29 32.50
N ALA A 65 15.90 8.66 33.79
CA ALA A 65 14.77 8.53 34.68
C ALA A 65 13.74 9.68 34.59
N GLY A 66 13.99 10.68 33.73
CA GLY A 66 13.15 11.87 33.59
C GLY A 66 13.18 12.83 34.78
N ARG A 67 14.08 12.62 35.77
CA ARG A 67 14.21 13.49 36.96
C ARG A 67 14.78 14.87 36.64
N SER A 68 15.64 14.94 35.63
CA SER A 68 16.17 16.18 35.08
C SER A 68 16.33 16.02 33.56
N ARG A 69 16.61 17.14 32.89
CA ARG A 69 16.85 17.16 31.44
C ARG A 69 18.27 17.62 31.17
N PRO A 70 18.91 17.12 30.09
CA PRO A 70 20.13 17.74 29.62
C PRO A 70 19.86 19.21 29.22
N ASP A 71 20.77 20.10 29.56
CA ASP A 71 20.78 21.45 28.99
C ASP A 71 20.96 21.35 27.48
N SER A 72 20.35 22.28 26.73
CA SER A 72 20.43 22.33 25.26
C SER A 72 21.86 22.30 24.74
N ASN A 73 22.83 22.86 25.48
CA ASN A 73 24.24 22.87 25.14
C ASN A 73 24.88 21.47 25.12
N TYR A 74 24.31 20.51 25.85
CA TYR A 74 24.78 19.12 25.84
C TYR A 74 24.19 18.28 24.71
N ILE A 75 23.11 18.71 24.06
CA ILE A 75 22.44 17.92 22.99
C ILE A 75 23.38 17.56 21.84
N PRO A 76 24.15 18.50 21.25
CA PRO A 76 25.09 18.16 20.19
C PRO A 76 26.16 17.14 20.63
N ALA A 77 26.76 17.35 21.82
CA ALA A 77 27.77 16.44 22.37
C ALA A 77 27.16 15.05 22.68
N LEU A 78 25.93 15.00 23.20
CA LEU A 78 25.18 13.78 23.47
C LEU A 78 24.90 13.01 22.17
N CYS A 79 24.43 13.69 21.13
CA CYS A 79 24.18 13.07 19.83
C CYS A 79 25.46 12.50 19.20
N ASN A 80 26.57 13.26 19.25
CA ASN A 80 27.87 12.80 18.79
C ASN A 80 28.36 11.57 19.56
N ALA A 81 28.24 11.57 20.89
CA ALA A 81 28.63 10.44 21.72
C ALA A 81 27.81 9.17 21.45
N LEU A 82 26.54 9.33 21.08
CA LEU A 82 25.61 8.25 20.74
C LEU A 82 25.65 7.85 19.27
N GLY A 83 26.39 8.58 18.41
CA GLY A 83 26.49 8.30 16.97
C GLY A 83 25.20 8.59 16.20
N ILE A 84 24.37 9.53 16.65
CA ILE A 84 23.10 9.89 16.03
C ILE A 84 23.05 11.36 15.65
N SER A 85 22.17 11.70 14.71
CA SER A 85 21.92 13.12 14.38
C SER A 85 21.01 13.78 15.43
N ILE A 86 21.07 15.11 15.52
CA ILE A 86 20.15 15.89 16.35
C ILE A 86 18.69 15.64 15.91
N ALA A 87 18.44 15.58 14.60
CA ALA A 87 17.12 15.28 14.04
C ALA A 87 16.61 13.90 14.50
N THR A 88 17.45 12.87 14.43
CA THR A 88 17.15 11.52 14.96
C THR A 88 16.83 11.55 16.44
N PHE A 89 17.64 12.30 17.23
CA PHE A 89 17.40 12.46 18.67
C PHE A 89 16.03 13.09 18.97
N PHE A 90 15.58 14.04 18.17
CA PHE A 90 14.28 14.70 18.33
C PHE A 90 13.12 13.96 17.67
N GLY A 91 13.35 12.80 17.05
CA GLY A 91 12.29 11.98 16.52
C GLY A 91 11.94 12.25 15.06
N GLU A 92 12.70 13.08 14.40
CA GLU A 92 12.67 13.19 12.95
C GLU A 92 13.37 11.95 12.37
N THR A 93 12.72 10.80 12.50
CA THR A 93 13.17 9.57 11.84
C THR A 93 12.77 9.61 10.37
N GLY A 94 13.79 9.67 9.53
CA GLY A 94 13.63 9.42 8.11
C GLY A 94 13.25 10.64 7.29
N ARG A 95 14.24 11.36 6.83
CA ARG A 95 14.23 11.94 5.47
C ARG A 95 15.61 12.41 4.95
N LEU A 96 16.60 12.65 5.83
CA LEU A 96 17.91 13.10 5.36
C LEU A 96 19.12 12.47 6.09
N THR A 97 18.92 11.60 7.09
CA THR A 97 20.02 11.08 7.92
C THR A 97 20.45 9.66 7.59
N ASP A 98 19.66 8.93 6.83
CA ASP A 98 19.98 7.56 6.39
C ASP A 98 20.26 7.51 4.89
N LEU A 99 21.04 8.48 4.40
CA LEU A 99 21.53 8.42 3.03
C LEU A 99 22.49 7.24 2.90
N SER A 100 22.23 6.38 1.93
CA SER A 100 23.18 5.36 1.52
C SER A 100 24.51 5.99 1.10
N GLU A 101 25.58 5.23 1.09
CA GLU A 101 26.89 5.72 0.64
C GLU A 101 26.84 6.36 -0.77
N LYS A 102 25.99 5.83 -1.65
CA LYS A 102 25.78 6.37 -3.00
C LYS A 102 25.10 7.73 -2.96
N GLU A 103 24.07 7.89 -2.14
CA GLU A 103 23.37 9.17 -1.98
C GLU A 103 24.26 10.22 -1.30
N GLN A 104 25.03 9.84 -0.28
CA GLN A 104 26.00 10.73 0.34
C GLN A 104 27.05 11.21 -0.67
N ARG A 105 27.57 10.31 -1.51
CA ARG A 105 28.51 10.65 -2.57
C ARG A 105 27.86 11.62 -3.56
N LEU A 106 26.64 11.35 -4.02
CA LEU A 106 25.90 12.22 -4.93
C LEU A 106 25.73 13.64 -4.35
N VAL A 107 25.34 13.74 -3.08
CA VAL A 107 25.19 15.05 -2.39
C VAL A 107 26.53 15.79 -2.32
N ASN A 108 27.62 15.09 -2.00
CA ASN A 108 28.93 15.70 -1.93
C ASN A 108 29.41 16.18 -3.31
N ASP A 109 29.24 15.37 -4.36
CA ASP A 109 29.60 15.74 -5.74
C ASP A 109 28.76 16.95 -6.20
N TYR A 110 27.46 16.99 -5.90
CA TYR A 110 26.61 18.13 -6.17
C TYR A 110 27.09 19.41 -5.48
N ARG A 111 27.60 19.32 -4.24
CA ARG A 111 28.13 20.47 -3.47
C ARG A 111 29.41 21.04 -4.09
N LEU A 112 30.17 20.23 -4.83
CA LEU A 112 31.41 20.70 -5.52
C LEU A 112 31.07 21.43 -6.83
N LEU A 113 29.85 21.33 -7.36
CA LEU A 113 29.46 22.01 -8.58
C LEU A 113 29.40 23.55 -8.40
N THR A 114 29.76 24.27 -9.45
CA THR A 114 29.51 25.71 -9.54
C THR A 114 28.04 26.05 -9.64
N SER A 115 27.63 27.27 -9.30
CA SER A 115 26.21 27.68 -9.38
C SER A 115 25.59 27.52 -10.77
N PRO A 116 26.28 27.79 -11.90
CA PRO A 116 25.74 27.47 -13.23
C PRO A 116 25.47 25.98 -13.42
N ASN A 117 26.41 25.12 -13.04
CA ASN A 117 26.27 23.67 -13.21
C ASN A 117 25.18 23.09 -12.29
N ARG A 118 25.00 23.61 -11.07
CA ARG A 118 23.87 23.22 -10.21
C ARG A 118 22.53 23.53 -10.88
N ARG A 119 22.40 24.66 -11.59
CA ARG A 119 21.17 25.00 -12.33
C ARG A 119 20.89 24.00 -13.46
N ILE A 120 21.93 23.49 -14.12
CA ILE A 120 21.79 22.46 -15.16
C ILE A 120 21.29 21.15 -14.54
N VAL A 121 21.92 20.72 -13.43
CA VAL A 121 21.51 19.52 -12.71
C VAL A 121 20.04 19.61 -12.26
N HIS A 122 19.62 20.74 -11.67
CA HIS A 122 18.24 20.93 -11.27
C HIS A 122 17.27 20.82 -12.45
N ARG A 123 17.57 21.49 -13.58
CA ARG A 123 16.72 21.43 -14.77
C ARG A 123 16.63 20.00 -15.31
N LEU A 124 17.76 19.27 -15.32
CA LEU A 124 17.76 17.88 -15.76
C LEU A 124 16.91 17.01 -14.83
N MET A 125 17.05 17.16 -13.52
CA MET A 125 16.23 16.43 -12.55
C MET A 125 14.75 16.75 -12.69
N ASP A 126 14.37 18.03 -12.81
CA ASP A 126 12.98 18.44 -13.04
C ASP A 126 12.41 17.76 -14.31
N THR A 127 13.18 17.77 -15.40
CA THR A 127 12.75 17.11 -16.66
C THR A 127 12.59 15.59 -16.51
N LEU A 128 13.51 14.94 -15.82
CA LEU A 128 13.44 13.48 -15.61
C LEU A 128 12.24 13.11 -14.73
N ILE A 129 11.99 13.86 -13.66
CA ILE A 129 10.84 13.65 -12.77
C ILE A 129 9.52 13.86 -13.55
N GLU A 130 9.43 14.94 -14.35
CA GLU A 130 8.26 15.20 -15.18
C GLU A 130 8.01 14.08 -16.21
N ASN A 131 9.06 13.49 -16.77
CA ASN A 131 8.95 12.37 -17.70
C ASN A 131 8.47 11.10 -16.98
N GLU A 132 9.05 10.78 -15.81
CA GLU A 132 8.62 9.62 -15.01
C GLU A 132 7.16 9.75 -14.57
N ASP A 133 6.73 10.93 -14.12
CA ASP A 133 5.34 11.21 -13.76
C ASP A 133 4.40 11.01 -14.96
N ARG A 134 4.80 11.49 -16.14
CA ARG A 134 4.02 11.32 -17.37
C ARG A 134 3.91 9.85 -17.75
N ASP A 135 5.02 9.12 -17.73
CA ASP A 135 5.05 7.69 -18.07
C ASP A 135 4.25 6.86 -17.06
N LEU A 136 4.26 7.24 -15.78
CA LEU A 136 3.45 6.61 -14.76
C LEU A 136 1.95 6.88 -14.99
N ARG A 137 1.58 8.13 -15.32
CA ARG A 137 0.18 8.48 -15.64
C ARG A 137 -0.33 7.73 -16.88
N GLU A 138 0.48 7.63 -17.94
CA GLU A 138 0.11 6.85 -19.14
C GLU A 138 -0.09 5.36 -18.81
N ARG A 139 0.77 4.77 -17.99
CA ARG A 139 0.59 3.39 -17.50
C ARG A 139 -0.69 3.24 -16.68
N CYS A 140 -0.98 4.19 -15.79
CA CYS A 140 -2.19 4.16 -14.98
C CYS A 140 -3.47 4.35 -15.82
N LYS A 141 -3.40 5.11 -16.90
CA LYS A 141 -4.55 5.39 -17.77
C LYS A 141 -5.08 4.15 -18.49
N ASN A 142 -4.19 3.26 -18.94
CA ASN A 142 -4.53 2.12 -19.77
C ASN A 142 -4.13 0.77 -19.17
N GLY A 143 -3.44 0.79 -18.04
CA GLY A 143 -2.83 -0.40 -17.42
C GLY A 143 -3.71 -1.09 -16.38
N PHE A 144 -4.90 -0.56 -16.12
CA PHE A 144 -5.79 -1.09 -15.10
C PHE A 144 -7.22 -1.20 -15.60
N GLU A 145 -7.91 -2.25 -15.15
CA GLU A 145 -9.34 -2.41 -15.29
C GLU A 145 -10.03 -2.27 -13.94
N ARG A 146 -11.15 -1.57 -13.94
CA ARG A 146 -12.04 -1.47 -12.79
C ARG A 146 -12.93 -2.70 -12.76
N LYS A 147 -12.82 -3.50 -11.70
CA LYS A 147 -13.65 -4.68 -11.49
C LYS A 147 -14.50 -4.53 -10.22
N ARG A 148 -15.70 -5.06 -10.27
CA ARG A 148 -16.51 -5.28 -9.07
C ARG A 148 -15.88 -6.42 -8.29
N ARG A 149 -15.80 -6.28 -6.98
CA ARG A 149 -15.33 -7.32 -6.05
C ARG A 149 -16.42 -7.57 -5.03
N SER A 150 -16.86 -8.80 -4.94
CA SER A 150 -17.91 -9.23 -4.02
C SER A 150 -17.46 -10.43 -3.20
N GLU A 151 -18.17 -10.69 -2.12
CA GLU A 151 -18.05 -11.94 -1.36
C GLU A 151 -19.12 -12.91 -1.87
N LEU A 152 -18.75 -14.17 -1.99
CA LEU A 152 -19.69 -15.22 -2.32
C LEU A 152 -20.68 -15.42 -1.17
N ARG A 153 -21.91 -14.92 -1.33
CA ARG A 153 -23.00 -15.05 -0.35
C ARG A 153 -24.14 -15.83 -0.97
N ALA A 154 -24.86 -16.57 -0.14
CA ALA A 154 -26.14 -17.11 -0.51
C ALA A 154 -27.09 -15.98 -0.93
N SER A 155 -27.69 -16.08 -2.09
CA SER A 155 -28.74 -15.17 -2.53
C SER A 155 -30.08 -15.77 -2.16
N ALA A 156 -30.73 -15.22 -1.15
CA ALA A 156 -32.13 -15.55 -0.84
C ALA A 156 -33.05 -14.87 -1.87
N GLY A 157 -33.30 -15.54 -2.99
CA GLY A 157 -34.29 -15.06 -3.96
C GLY A 157 -34.04 -15.43 -5.41
N PRO A 158 -35.10 -15.47 -6.27
CA PRO A 158 -34.99 -15.80 -7.70
C PRO A 158 -34.45 -14.60 -8.50
N GLY A 159 -33.23 -14.24 -8.27
CA GLY A 159 -32.52 -13.19 -8.98
C GLY A 159 -31.25 -12.85 -8.20
N TYR A 160 -30.13 -13.32 -8.70
CA TYR A 160 -28.85 -12.74 -8.32
C TYR A 160 -28.90 -11.29 -8.82
N ASP A 161 -29.32 -10.38 -7.93
CA ASP A 161 -29.39 -8.97 -8.26
C ASP A 161 -27.97 -8.41 -8.32
N LEU A 162 -27.39 -8.46 -9.51
CA LEU A 162 -26.10 -7.83 -9.82
C LEU A 162 -26.13 -6.30 -9.65
N SER A 163 -27.32 -5.72 -9.43
CA SER A 163 -27.51 -4.28 -9.22
C SER A 163 -27.54 -3.86 -7.75
N GLY A 164 -27.60 -4.81 -6.80
CA GLY A 164 -27.57 -4.54 -5.36
C GLY A 164 -26.20 -4.10 -4.89
N ASP A 165 -26.06 -2.83 -4.60
CA ASP A 165 -24.82 -2.13 -4.19
C ASP A 165 -24.37 -2.45 -2.74
N SER A 166 -25.10 -3.32 -2.04
CA SER A 166 -24.84 -3.63 -0.64
C SER A 166 -23.83 -4.78 -0.49
N GLY A 167 -22.58 -4.43 -0.24
CA GLY A 167 -21.48 -5.35 0.11
C GLY A 167 -20.50 -5.65 -1.02
N CYS A 168 -20.54 -4.91 -2.11
CA CYS A 168 -19.51 -4.95 -3.15
C CYS A 168 -18.63 -3.69 -3.10
N GLU A 169 -17.38 -3.88 -3.43
CA GLU A 169 -16.43 -2.78 -3.65
C GLU A 169 -15.91 -2.82 -5.09
N TYR A 170 -15.38 -1.68 -5.54
CA TYR A 170 -14.71 -1.63 -6.83
C TYR A 170 -13.20 -1.56 -6.61
N VAL A 171 -12.49 -2.43 -7.31
CA VAL A 171 -11.04 -2.50 -7.27
C VAL A 171 -10.44 -2.27 -8.66
N TYR A 172 -9.20 -1.85 -8.70
CA TYR A 172 -8.44 -1.71 -9.94
C TYR A 172 -7.38 -2.80 -10.00
N VAL A 173 -7.43 -3.60 -11.07
CA VAL A 173 -6.49 -4.68 -11.33
C VAL A 173 -5.73 -4.42 -12.63
N ARG A 174 -4.49 -4.84 -12.68
CA ARG A 174 -3.65 -4.70 -13.89
C ARG A 174 -4.28 -5.44 -15.06
N VAL A 175 -4.27 -4.81 -16.21
CA VAL A 175 -4.70 -5.42 -17.47
C VAL A 175 -3.88 -6.68 -17.72
N GLY A 176 -4.56 -7.78 -17.98
CA GLY A 176 -4.00 -9.10 -18.24
C GLY A 176 -5.06 -9.99 -18.87
N ARG A 177 -4.67 -11.20 -19.28
CA ARG A 177 -5.58 -12.13 -19.98
C ARG A 177 -6.82 -12.46 -19.14
N GLU A 178 -6.62 -12.79 -17.88
CA GLU A 178 -7.69 -13.14 -16.95
C GLU A 178 -8.51 -11.88 -16.58
N ALA A 179 -7.83 -10.77 -16.26
CA ALA A 179 -8.49 -9.52 -15.93
C ALA A 179 -9.40 -9.01 -17.06
N CYS A 180 -8.95 -9.06 -18.32
CA CYS A 180 -9.75 -8.62 -19.47
C CYS A 180 -10.97 -9.50 -19.75
N ARG A 181 -10.91 -10.78 -19.40
CA ARG A 181 -12.01 -11.73 -19.58
C ARG A 181 -12.98 -11.74 -18.41
N ALA A 182 -12.48 -11.46 -17.21
CA ALA A 182 -13.29 -11.50 -16.01
C ALA A 182 -14.35 -10.38 -16.00
N ASP A 183 -15.57 -10.74 -15.63
CA ASP A 183 -16.64 -9.79 -15.40
C ASP A 183 -16.61 -9.28 -13.95
N GLU A 184 -16.19 -10.13 -13.02
CA GLU A 184 -16.18 -9.83 -11.59
C GLU A 184 -15.01 -10.53 -10.89
N ILE A 185 -14.66 -10.05 -9.70
CA ILE A 185 -13.77 -10.71 -8.75
C ILE A 185 -14.63 -11.20 -7.58
N ILE A 186 -14.51 -12.50 -7.26
CA ILE A 186 -15.24 -13.11 -6.16
C ILE A 186 -14.26 -13.63 -5.12
N LYS A 187 -14.47 -13.21 -3.87
CA LYS A 187 -13.66 -13.65 -2.74
C LYS A 187 -14.10 -15.03 -2.26
N VAL A 188 -13.13 -15.94 -2.13
CA VAL A 188 -13.35 -17.30 -1.61
C VAL A 188 -13.64 -17.25 -0.11
N SER A 189 -14.70 -17.98 0.29
CA SER A 189 -15.02 -18.26 1.68
C SER A 189 -14.97 -19.76 1.92
N GLY A 190 -14.24 -20.21 2.92
CA GLY A 190 -14.06 -21.63 3.24
C GLY A 190 -12.81 -22.24 2.61
N ASP A 191 -12.61 -23.53 2.89
CA ASP A 191 -11.42 -24.31 2.56
C ASP A 191 -11.69 -25.52 1.65
N SER A 192 -12.90 -25.63 1.12
CA SER A 192 -13.32 -26.79 0.33
C SER A 192 -12.55 -26.95 -1.00
N MET A 193 -11.91 -25.89 -1.48
CA MET A 193 -11.11 -25.91 -2.70
C MET A 193 -9.59 -25.91 -2.42
N GLU A 194 -9.19 -26.08 -1.18
CA GLU A 194 -7.76 -26.26 -0.87
C GLU A 194 -7.23 -27.60 -1.41
N PRO A 195 -5.99 -27.63 -1.89
CA PRO A 195 -4.97 -26.56 -1.87
C PRO A 195 -5.04 -25.59 -3.05
N THR A 196 -5.97 -25.76 -3.99
CA THR A 196 -6.04 -24.96 -5.23
C THR A 196 -6.39 -23.50 -4.95
N PHE A 197 -7.43 -23.27 -4.14
CA PHE A 197 -7.80 -21.95 -3.64
C PHE A 197 -7.89 -21.97 -2.13
N ARG A 198 -7.39 -20.91 -1.49
CA ARG A 198 -7.40 -20.74 -0.04
C ARG A 198 -8.53 -19.81 0.38
N ASN A 199 -8.95 -19.96 1.62
CA ASN A 199 -9.88 -19.01 2.22
C ASN A 199 -9.34 -17.58 2.14
N GLY A 200 -10.12 -16.67 1.58
CA GLY A 200 -9.76 -15.27 1.40
C GLY A 200 -9.08 -14.92 0.08
N ASP A 201 -8.80 -15.91 -0.79
CA ASP A 201 -8.33 -15.64 -2.15
C ASP A 201 -9.40 -14.92 -2.95
N ASP A 202 -8.98 -14.03 -3.84
CA ASP A 202 -9.83 -13.37 -4.82
C ASP A 202 -9.70 -14.08 -6.16
N LEU A 203 -10.83 -14.42 -6.79
CA LEU A 203 -10.88 -15.16 -8.05
C LEU A 203 -11.40 -14.27 -9.18
N PHE A 204 -10.75 -14.29 -10.34
CA PHE A 204 -11.31 -13.78 -11.58
C PHE A 204 -12.43 -14.70 -12.07
N VAL A 205 -13.60 -14.15 -12.29
CA VAL A 205 -14.80 -14.89 -12.71
C VAL A 205 -15.36 -14.30 -13.99
N GLU A 206 -15.53 -15.15 -15.00
CA GLU A 206 -16.23 -14.87 -16.26
C GLU A 206 -17.65 -15.38 -16.16
N TYR A 207 -18.65 -14.53 -16.38
CA TYR A 207 -20.05 -14.94 -16.30
C TYR A 207 -20.41 -15.93 -17.40
N THR A 208 -20.83 -17.10 -17.00
CA THR A 208 -21.35 -18.15 -17.89
C THR A 208 -22.24 -19.09 -17.11
N GLN A 209 -23.22 -19.67 -17.80
CA GLN A 209 -24.06 -20.70 -17.24
C GLN A 209 -23.61 -22.10 -17.65
N VAL A 210 -22.61 -22.20 -18.51
CA VAL A 210 -22.16 -23.48 -19.08
C VAL A 210 -20.69 -23.68 -18.77
N LEU A 211 -20.37 -24.82 -18.18
CA LEU A 211 -19.01 -25.27 -17.90
C LEU A 211 -18.77 -26.63 -18.57
N GLU A 212 -17.52 -26.86 -18.92
CA GLU A 212 -17.06 -28.18 -19.34
C GLU A 212 -16.58 -28.98 -18.12
N PRO A 213 -16.69 -30.34 -18.16
CA PRO A 213 -16.13 -31.17 -17.10
C PRO A 213 -14.64 -30.86 -16.84
N GLY A 214 -14.26 -30.66 -15.58
CA GLY A 214 -12.95 -30.25 -15.16
C GLY A 214 -12.75 -28.72 -15.01
N GLU A 215 -13.75 -27.92 -15.42
CA GLU A 215 -13.70 -26.48 -15.16
C GLU A 215 -14.20 -26.15 -13.76
N ILE A 216 -13.59 -25.14 -13.15
CA ILE A 216 -14.01 -24.66 -11.84
C ILE A 216 -14.98 -23.49 -12.03
N GLY A 217 -16.11 -23.56 -11.33
CA GLY A 217 -17.17 -22.57 -11.43
C GLY A 217 -17.66 -22.08 -10.09
N ILE A 218 -18.44 -21.02 -10.19
CA ILE A 218 -19.24 -20.47 -9.11
C ILE A 218 -20.66 -20.98 -9.25
N PHE A 219 -21.16 -21.64 -8.23
CA PHE A 219 -22.50 -22.19 -8.18
C PHE A 219 -23.26 -21.56 -7.02
N VAL A 220 -24.51 -21.30 -7.21
CA VAL A 220 -25.40 -20.76 -6.18
C VAL A 220 -26.66 -21.60 -6.05
N THR A 221 -27.09 -21.78 -4.82
CA THR A 221 -28.39 -22.29 -4.43
C THR A 221 -29.21 -21.20 -3.77
N ALA A 222 -30.41 -21.50 -3.32
CA ALA A 222 -31.21 -20.58 -2.52
C ALA A 222 -30.54 -20.21 -1.20
N GLU A 223 -29.68 -21.08 -0.65
CA GLU A 223 -29.08 -20.93 0.68
C GLU A 223 -27.62 -20.56 0.66
N GLU A 224 -26.84 -21.09 -0.28
CA GLU A 224 -25.37 -20.97 -0.27
C GLU A 224 -24.79 -20.78 -1.66
N GLY A 225 -23.55 -20.22 -1.67
CA GLY A 225 -22.71 -20.12 -2.85
C GLY A 225 -21.47 -21.01 -2.72
N TYR A 226 -21.09 -21.67 -3.80
CA TYR A 226 -20.00 -22.64 -3.83
C TYR A 226 -19.00 -22.32 -4.93
N VAL A 227 -17.72 -22.53 -4.64
CA VAL A 227 -16.67 -22.69 -5.64
C VAL A 227 -16.39 -24.18 -5.74
N LYS A 228 -16.60 -24.80 -6.90
CA LYS A 228 -16.41 -26.23 -7.12
C LYS A 228 -15.92 -26.50 -8.53
N GLU A 229 -15.26 -27.64 -8.70
CA GLU A 229 -14.99 -28.22 -10.02
C GLU A 229 -16.23 -28.93 -10.53
N TYR A 230 -16.65 -28.62 -11.76
CA TYR A 230 -17.75 -29.27 -12.40
C TYR A 230 -17.31 -30.62 -13.01
N GLN A 231 -17.97 -31.69 -12.67
CA GLN A 231 -17.81 -33.01 -13.27
C GLN A 231 -19.21 -33.59 -13.64
N GLN A 232 -19.23 -34.59 -14.52
CA GLN A 232 -20.48 -35.19 -14.96
C GLN A 232 -21.28 -35.88 -13.83
N ASP A 233 -20.61 -36.28 -12.76
CA ASP A 233 -21.20 -36.96 -11.61
C ASP A 233 -21.52 -36.04 -10.43
N GLY A 234 -21.24 -34.73 -10.57
CA GLY A 234 -21.52 -33.72 -9.53
C GLY A 234 -20.49 -32.61 -9.43
N LEU A 235 -20.57 -31.83 -8.35
CA LEU A 235 -19.64 -30.77 -8.03
C LEU A 235 -18.61 -31.27 -7.04
N HIS A 236 -17.34 -31.18 -7.44
CA HIS A 236 -16.22 -31.73 -6.71
C HIS A 236 -15.47 -30.62 -5.92
N SER A 237 -15.12 -30.97 -4.69
CA SER A 237 -14.18 -30.19 -3.87
C SER A 237 -12.78 -30.70 -4.12
N HIS A 238 -11.79 -29.81 -4.10
CA HIS A 238 -10.37 -30.21 -4.15
C HIS A 238 -9.85 -30.65 -2.78
N ASN A 239 -10.51 -30.23 -1.71
CA ASN A 239 -10.24 -30.72 -0.37
C ASN A 239 -10.96 -32.07 -0.16
N PRO A 240 -10.23 -33.17 0.05
CA PRO A 240 -10.83 -34.50 0.17
C PRO A 240 -11.70 -34.69 1.42
N ALA A 241 -11.66 -33.76 2.36
CA ALA A 241 -12.56 -33.77 3.52
C ALA A 241 -14.03 -33.48 3.15
N TYR A 242 -14.27 -32.97 1.94
CA TYR A 242 -15.60 -32.60 1.48
C TYR A 242 -16.12 -33.60 0.45
N PRO A 243 -17.34 -34.11 0.64
CA PRO A 243 -17.95 -35.06 -0.29
C PRO A 243 -18.30 -34.35 -1.62
N VAL A 244 -18.48 -35.18 -2.65
CA VAL A 244 -19.05 -34.73 -3.93
C VAL A 244 -20.48 -34.29 -3.71
N LEU A 245 -20.85 -33.10 -4.13
CA LEU A 245 -22.19 -32.58 -4.09
C LEU A 245 -22.94 -33.07 -5.35
N LYS A 246 -23.95 -33.92 -5.14
CA LYS A 246 -24.81 -34.40 -6.19
C LYS A 246 -26.16 -33.71 -6.08
N PHE A 247 -26.57 -33.10 -7.15
CA PHE A 247 -27.87 -32.44 -7.24
C PHE A 247 -28.85 -33.26 -8.09
N VAL A 248 -30.11 -33.26 -7.70
CA VAL A 248 -31.20 -33.81 -8.49
C VAL A 248 -31.87 -32.70 -9.29
N GLU A 249 -32.67 -33.05 -10.31
CA GLU A 249 -33.30 -32.11 -11.23
C GLU A 249 -34.13 -31.00 -10.56
N ASP A 250 -34.62 -31.25 -9.35
CA ASP A 250 -35.43 -30.31 -8.56
C ASP A 250 -34.57 -29.34 -7.70
N ASP A 251 -33.27 -29.54 -7.63
CA ASP A 251 -32.38 -28.65 -6.86
C ASP A 251 -32.12 -27.37 -7.68
N ASP A 252 -32.46 -26.19 -7.12
CA ASP A 252 -32.22 -24.89 -7.77
C ASP A 252 -30.73 -24.51 -7.68
N VAL A 253 -29.86 -25.30 -8.32
CA VAL A 253 -28.43 -25.03 -8.46
C VAL A 253 -28.17 -24.37 -9.78
N ARG A 254 -27.59 -23.17 -9.71
CA ARG A 254 -27.27 -22.38 -10.90
C ARG A 254 -25.79 -22.11 -10.99
N CYS A 255 -25.18 -22.37 -12.13
CA CYS A 255 -23.86 -21.87 -12.46
C CYS A 255 -23.98 -20.40 -12.81
N ILE A 256 -23.16 -19.55 -12.16
CA ILE A 256 -23.12 -18.10 -12.44
C ILE A 256 -21.84 -17.66 -13.14
N GLY A 257 -20.78 -18.47 -13.07
CA GLY A 257 -19.54 -18.10 -13.72
C GLY A 257 -18.46 -19.17 -13.66
N ARG A 258 -17.50 -19.01 -14.56
CA ARG A 258 -16.28 -19.80 -14.67
C ARG A 258 -15.14 -19.07 -13.95
N VAL A 259 -14.37 -19.78 -13.14
CA VAL A 259 -13.16 -19.27 -12.52
C VAL A 259 -12.01 -19.27 -13.54
N LEU A 260 -11.40 -18.13 -13.77
CA LEU A 260 -10.26 -17.97 -14.68
C LEU A 260 -8.92 -18.10 -13.97
N GLY A 261 -8.86 -17.81 -12.67
CA GLY A 261 -7.66 -17.88 -11.85
C GLY A 261 -7.73 -17.02 -10.61
N VAL A 262 -6.66 -17.03 -9.81
CA VAL A 262 -6.51 -16.24 -8.59
C VAL A 262 -5.95 -14.86 -8.93
N VAL A 263 -6.49 -13.83 -8.30
CA VAL A 263 -5.95 -12.47 -8.40
C VAL A 263 -4.72 -12.36 -7.49
N GLY A 264 -3.54 -12.22 -8.08
CA GLY A 264 -2.31 -12.00 -7.34
C GLY A 264 -2.30 -10.63 -6.64
N LYS A 265 -1.65 -10.55 -5.49
CA LYS A 265 -1.54 -9.28 -4.74
C LYS A 265 -0.86 -8.16 -5.52
N ASP A 266 0.07 -8.51 -6.40
CA ASP A 266 0.79 -7.63 -7.31
C ASP A 266 -0.06 -7.17 -8.52
N GLN A 267 -1.20 -7.81 -8.76
CA GLN A 267 -2.14 -7.40 -9.80
C GLN A 267 -3.04 -6.23 -9.36
N TYR A 268 -3.17 -5.97 -8.08
CA TYR A 268 -3.92 -4.80 -7.58
C TYR A 268 -3.13 -3.51 -7.77
N ALA A 269 -3.86 -2.43 -8.04
CA ALA A 269 -3.26 -1.10 -8.05
C ALA A 269 -2.74 -0.74 -6.66
N THR A 270 -1.52 -0.21 -6.59
CA THR A 270 -0.94 0.35 -5.37
C THR A 270 -1.65 1.63 -4.95
N SER A 271 -1.45 2.08 -3.71
CA SER A 271 -2.06 3.33 -3.22
C SER A 271 -1.72 4.54 -4.09
N LEU A 272 -0.47 4.62 -4.59
CA LEU A 272 -0.03 5.69 -5.49
C LEU A 272 -0.74 5.61 -6.85
N GLU A 273 -0.84 4.40 -7.42
CA GLU A 273 -1.53 4.20 -8.69
C GLU A 273 -3.02 4.52 -8.57
N LEU A 274 -3.67 4.17 -7.45
CA LEU A 274 -5.07 4.52 -7.18
C LEU A 274 -5.28 6.04 -7.10
N GLU A 275 -4.39 6.78 -6.47
CA GLU A 275 -4.45 8.25 -6.44
C GLU A 275 -4.39 8.82 -7.86
N ILE A 276 -3.46 8.35 -8.68
CA ILE A 276 -3.30 8.79 -10.06
C ILE A 276 -4.52 8.43 -10.92
N ILE A 277 -5.05 7.21 -10.81
CA ILE A 277 -6.24 6.76 -11.53
C ILE A 277 -7.45 7.66 -11.16
N ASN A 278 -7.63 7.94 -9.88
CA ASN A 278 -8.72 8.79 -9.41
C ASN A 278 -8.58 10.24 -9.92
N ASP A 279 -7.36 10.78 -9.96
CA ASP A 279 -7.11 12.12 -10.51
C ASP A 279 -7.41 12.16 -12.01
N ILE A 280 -6.97 11.15 -12.78
CA ILE A 280 -7.28 11.03 -14.20
C ILE A 280 -8.80 10.99 -14.43
N GLN A 281 -9.54 10.22 -13.64
CA GLN A 281 -11.00 10.13 -13.76
C GLN A 281 -11.71 11.45 -13.44
N ARG A 282 -11.25 12.19 -12.44
CA ARG A 282 -11.77 13.53 -12.12
C ARG A 282 -11.54 14.52 -13.27
N GLU A 283 -10.33 14.51 -13.85
CA GLU A 283 -10.00 15.33 -15.00
C GLU A 283 -10.90 15.01 -16.22
N MET A 284 -11.10 13.72 -16.50
CA MET A 284 -11.97 13.27 -17.60
C MET A 284 -13.45 13.63 -17.38
N SER A 285 -13.92 13.58 -16.15
CA SER A 285 -15.29 13.95 -15.79
C SER A 285 -15.52 15.46 -15.90
N SER A 286 -14.53 16.26 -15.51
CA SER A 286 -14.58 17.72 -15.61
C SER A 286 -14.47 18.24 -17.06
N ALA A 287 -13.92 17.45 -17.98
CA ALA A 287 -13.81 17.82 -19.40
C ALA A 287 -15.07 17.51 -20.21
N LYS A 288 -16.03 16.76 -19.64
CA LYS A 288 -17.30 16.38 -20.30
C LYS A 288 -18.49 17.21 -19.85
N GLY A 289 -18.35 18.07 -18.85
CA GLY A 289 -19.37 19.01 -18.38
C GLY A 289 -19.02 20.43 -18.76
#